data_a463a3cc260e32a23c8ac3c536c7c260
#
_entry.id   a463a3cc260e32a23c8ac3c536c7c260
#
_cell.length_a   1.000
_cell.length_b   1.000
_cell.length_c   1.000
_cell.angle_alpha   90.00
_cell.angle_beta   90.00
_cell.angle_gamma   90.00
#
_symmetry.space_group_name_H-M   'P 1'
#
loop_
_entity.id
_entity.type
_entity.pdbx_description
1 polymer ?
#
loop_
_entity_poly.entity_id
_entity_poly.type
_entity_poly.pdbx_seq_one_letter_code
_entity_poly.pdbx_strand_id
1 'polypeptide(L)'
;MQMARFSPQEARKRHIAIARAGLADFMGRQPVRPMVRIETDNRPATSEEQVKPFGLIVYRFDRMREVASFALREAEEDSPVRSGRYKRSWFLMHGTQEIGLDEIPASATIILTNDQPYSRKINVGAKGFEEYMVPSGIVERVRQKVRERYGSVVTASVQYIQFPGDGHVLTKSLRSKRSNGRRGGFRSDSMKGMAITYPALVLTQRV
;
A
#
# COMPACT_ATOMS: atom_id res chain seq x y z
N MET A 1 -37.60 35.60 23.68
CA MET A 1 -36.74 34.40 23.41
C MET A 1 -35.34 34.76 23.79
N GLN A 2 -34.84 34.33 24.99
CA GLN A 2 -33.48 34.65 25.45
C GLN A 2 -32.54 33.67 24.72
N MET A 3 -31.64 34.16 23.86
CA MET A 3 -30.53 33.37 23.34
C MET A 3 -29.61 33.05 24.51
N ALA A 4 -29.48 31.76 24.83
CA ALA A 4 -28.54 31.30 25.82
C ALA A 4 -27.08 31.62 25.30
N ARG A 5 -26.47 32.62 25.89
CA ARG A 5 -25.05 32.96 25.60
C ARG A 5 -24.17 31.96 26.32
N PHE A 6 -23.69 30.98 25.59
CA PHE A 6 -22.66 30.06 26.10
C PHE A 6 -21.35 30.83 26.40
N SER A 7 -20.75 30.56 27.52
CA SER A 7 -19.38 31.02 27.77
C SER A 7 -18.41 30.40 26.75
N PRO A 8 -17.31 31.06 26.40
CA PRO A 8 -16.31 30.46 25.47
C PRO A 8 -15.84 29.08 25.91
N GLN A 9 -15.73 28.82 27.20
CA GLN A 9 -15.34 27.53 27.75
C GLN A 9 -16.41 26.45 27.60
N GLU A 10 -17.68 26.80 27.80
CA GLU A 10 -18.79 25.88 27.58
C GLU A 10 -18.93 25.53 26.10
N ALA A 11 -18.78 26.53 25.22
CA ALA A 11 -18.77 26.30 23.77
C ALA A 11 -17.65 25.35 23.37
N ARG A 12 -16.42 25.50 23.91
CA ARG A 12 -15.28 24.61 23.69
C ARG A 12 -15.58 23.19 24.17
N LYS A 13 -16.09 23.00 25.40
CA LYS A 13 -16.43 21.67 25.94
C LYS A 13 -17.48 20.97 25.06
N ARG A 14 -18.49 21.67 24.62
CA ARG A 14 -19.54 21.17 23.74
C ARG A 14 -18.99 20.76 22.38
N HIS A 15 -18.11 21.59 21.81
CA HIS A 15 -17.45 21.31 20.53
C HIS A 15 -16.62 20.02 20.60
N ILE A 16 -15.81 19.86 21.65
CA ILE A 16 -15.02 18.63 21.88
C ILE A 16 -15.93 17.40 22.00
N ALA A 17 -17.02 17.51 22.78
CA ALA A 17 -17.96 16.40 22.93
C ALA A 17 -18.60 15.98 21.60
N ILE A 18 -19.02 16.94 20.78
CA ILE A 18 -19.58 16.68 19.45
C ILE A 18 -18.54 16.05 18.53
N ALA A 19 -17.32 16.57 18.51
CA ALA A 19 -16.23 16.05 17.69
C ALA A 19 -15.91 14.58 18.06
N ARG A 20 -15.79 14.27 19.35
CA ARG A 20 -15.54 12.89 19.85
C ARG A 20 -16.70 11.94 19.51
N ALA A 21 -17.92 12.38 19.67
CA ALA A 21 -19.09 11.57 19.32
C ALA A 21 -19.11 11.27 17.80
N GLY A 22 -18.83 12.26 16.97
CA GLY A 22 -18.71 12.08 15.52
C GLY A 22 -17.56 11.15 15.12
N LEU A 23 -16.41 11.26 15.77
CA LEU A 23 -15.29 10.34 15.56
C LEU A 23 -15.67 8.91 15.95
N ALA A 24 -16.27 8.71 17.12
CA ALA A 24 -16.67 7.40 17.60
C ALA A 24 -17.70 6.72 16.66
N ASP A 25 -18.69 7.48 16.20
CA ASP A 25 -19.68 7.00 15.23
C ASP A 25 -19.03 6.62 13.89
N PHE A 26 -18.14 7.48 13.38
CA PHE A 26 -17.38 7.18 12.16
C PHE A 26 -16.54 5.91 12.32
N MET A 27 -15.78 5.78 13.41
CA MET A 27 -14.92 4.62 13.67
C MET A 27 -15.70 3.32 13.86
N GLY A 28 -16.90 3.40 14.44
CA GLY A 28 -17.79 2.25 14.61
C GLY A 28 -18.32 1.67 13.29
N ARG A 29 -18.39 2.47 12.24
CA ARG A 29 -18.84 2.06 10.89
C ARG A 29 -17.73 1.51 10.01
N GLN A 30 -16.45 1.63 10.41
CA GLN A 30 -15.34 1.18 9.60
C GLN A 30 -15.06 -0.32 9.81
N PRO A 31 -14.95 -1.14 8.73
CA PRO A 31 -14.61 -2.55 8.83
C PRO A 31 -13.16 -2.76 9.35
N VAL A 32 -12.27 -1.84 9.01
CA VAL A 32 -10.91 -1.75 9.55
C VAL A 32 -10.73 -0.35 10.11
N ARG A 33 -10.35 -0.25 11.37
CA ARG A 33 -10.17 1.05 12.03
C ARG A 33 -8.94 1.77 11.45
N PRO A 34 -9.13 2.92 10.79
CA PRO A 34 -8.01 3.72 10.30
C PRO A 34 -7.24 4.34 11.47
N MET A 35 -5.96 4.64 11.24
CA MET A 35 -5.20 5.49 12.16
C MET A 35 -5.74 6.92 12.07
N VAL A 36 -5.90 7.56 13.22
CA VAL A 36 -6.44 8.93 13.29
C VAL A 36 -5.34 9.87 13.74
N ARG A 37 -5.15 10.96 13.00
CA ARG A 37 -4.36 12.12 13.44
C ARG A 37 -5.31 13.25 13.76
N ILE A 38 -5.04 13.93 14.87
CA ILE A 38 -5.83 15.06 15.36
C ILE A 38 -5.07 16.34 15.02
N GLU A 39 -5.76 17.30 14.47
CA GLU A 39 -5.27 18.66 14.28
C GLU A 39 -6.25 19.62 14.98
N THR A 40 -5.72 20.57 15.74
CA THR A 40 -6.50 21.64 16.35
C THR A 40 -5.97 22.99 15.90
N ASP A 41 -6.85 23.85 15.43
CA ASP A 41 -6.48 25.20 14.97
C ASP A 41 -5.37 25.20 13.90
N ASN A 42 -5.45 24.24 12.95
CA ASN A 42 -4.48 23.99 11.87
C ASN A 42 -3.08 23.59 12.36
N ARG A 43 -2.95 22.99 13.55
CA ARG A 43 -1.71 22.46 14.09
C ARG A 43 -1.90 21.02 14.54
N PRO A 44 -0.88 20.15 14.37
CA PRO A 44 -0.92 18.80 14.92
C PRO A 44 -1.18 18.85 16.43
N ALA A 45 -2.06 17.95 16.90
CA ALA A 45 -2.46 17.87 18.29
C ALA A 45 -2.48 16.41 18.77
N THR A 46 -2.26 16.21 20.06
CA THR A 46 -2.35 14.89 20.71
C THR A 46 -3.75 14.62 21.25
N SER A 47 -4.56 15.67 21.44
CA SER A 47 -5.94 15.53 21.85
C SER A 47 -6.78 16.77 21.44
N GLU A 48 -8.09 16.61 21.41
CA GLU A 48 -9.04 17.68 21.12
C GLU A 48 -9.02 18.79 22.19
N GLU A 49 -8.51 18.47 23.39
CA GLU A 49 -8.39 19.45 24.50
C GLU A 49 -7.47 20.64 24.17
N GLN A 50 -6.68 20.54 23.09
CA GLN A 50 -5.79 21.62 22.67
C GLN A 50 -6.49 22.67 21.80
N VAL A 51 -7.77 22.45 21.43
CA VAL A 51 -8.53 23.42 20.64
C VAL A 51 -8.83 24.67 21.43
N LYS A 52 -8.73 25.85 20.80
CA LYS A 52 -9.14 27.12 21.36
C LYS A 52 -10.67 27.22 21.44
N PRO A 53 -11.21 28.11 22.30
CA PRO A 53 -12.63 28.46 22.22
C PRO A 53 -12.99 28.92 20.78
N PHE A 54 -14.02 28.33 20.20
CA PHE A 54 -14.44 28.54 18.80
C PHE A 54 -13.41 28.13 17.73
N GLY A 55 -12.39 27.33 18.11
CA GLY A 55 -11.38 26.82 17.22
C GLY A 55 -11.87 25.67 16.33
N LEU A 56 -10.96 25.08 15.55
CA LEU A 56 -11.22 24.01 14.61
C LEU A 56 -10.61 22.69 15.10
N ILE A 57 -11.37 21.60 15.04
CA ILE A 57 -10.88 20.22 15.22
C ILE A 57 -10.99 19.50 13.90
N VAL A 58 -9.89 18.94 13.41
CA VAL A 58 -9.81 18.14 12.18
C VAL A 58 -9.27 16.76 12.50
N TYR A 59 -9.95 15.73 12.04
CA TYR A 59 -9.48 14.36 12.08
C TYR A 59 -9.01 13.95 10.68
N ARG A 60 -7.74 13.54 10.58
CA ARG A 60 -7.18 12.97 9.36
C ARG A 60 -7.06 11.46 9.52
N PHE A 61 -7.62 10.73 8.59
CA PHE A 61 -7.65 9.28 8.62
C PHE A 61 -6.57 8.70 7.70
N ASP A 62 -5.71 7.86 8.27
CA ASP A 62 -4.75 7.07 7.50
C ASP A 62 -5.32 5.68 7.26
N ARG A 63 -5.52 5.33 5.99
CA ARG A 63 -6.07 4.04 5.55
C ARG A 63 -5.01 3.10 4.96
N MET A 64 -3.73 3.43 5.07
CA MET A 64 -2.69 2.64 4.43
C MET A 64 -2.70 1.19 4.89
N ARG A 65 -2.95 0.93 6.18
CA ARG A 65 -3.10 -0.45 6.70
C ARG A 65 -4.23 -1.22 6.01
N GLU A 66 -5.38 -0.61 5.82
CA GLU A 66 -6.52 -1.22 5.12
C GLU A 66 -6.16 -1.53 3.67
N VAL A 67 -5.54 -0.58 2.98
CA VAL A 67 -5.12 -0.73 1.57
C VAL A 67 -4.05 -1.80 1.42
N ALA A 68 -3.05 -1.82 2.30
CA ALA A 68 -1.97 -2.81 2.27
C ALA A 68 -2.50 -4.23 2.55
N SER A 69 -3.39 -4.38 3.53
CA SER A 69 -4.06 -5.65 3.84
C SER A 69 -4.89 -6.16 2.64
N PHE A 70 -5.64 -5.28 2.00
CA PHE A 70 -6.38 -5.60 0.79
C PHE A 70 -5.44 -6.04 -0.33
N ALA A 71 -4.38 -5.26 -0.62
CA ALA A 71 -3.44 -5.57 -1.69
C ALA A 71 -2.70 -6.90 -1.45
N LEU A 72 -2.32 -7.19 -0.21
CA LEU A 72 -1.67 -8.45 0.17
C LEU A 72 -2.59 -9.64 -0.09
N ARG A 73 -3.84 -9.58 0.37
CA ARG A 73 -4.82 -10.63 0.14
C ARG A 73 -5.07 -10.86 -1.35
N GLU A 74 -5.28 -9.80 -2.14
CA GLU A 74 -5.50 -9.92 -3.58
C GLU A 74 -4.28 -10.52 -4.31
N ALA A 75 -3.05 -10.18 -3.87
CA ALA A 75 -1.83 -10.77 -4.42
C ALA A 75 -1.71 -12.27 -4.08
N GLU A 76 -2.09 -12.66 -2.88
CA GLU A 76 -2.15 -14.06 -2.48
C GLU A 76 -3.23 -14.85 -3.24
N GLU A 77 -4.42 -14.28 -3.42
CA GLU A 77 -5.53 -14.88 -4.14
C GLU A 77 -5.21 -15.07 -5.63
N ASP A 78 -4.58 -14.07 -6.25
CA ASP A 78 -4.16 -14.10 -7.65
C ASP A 78 -2.90 -14.96 -7.89
N SER A 79 -2.30 -15.53 -6.84
CA SER A 79 -1.05 -16.27 -6.92
C SER A 79 -1.26 -17.73 -7.35
N PRO A 80 -0.35 -18.31 -8.17
CA PRO A 80 -0.39 -19.72 -8.53
C PRO A 80 -0.17 -20.61 -7.31
N VAL A 81 -0.91 -21.73 -7.27
CA VAL A 81 -0.84 -22.69 -6.15
C VAL A 81 -0.31 -24.04 -6.68
N ARG A 82 1.01 -24.21 -6.74
CA ARG A 82 1.64 -25.52 -6.95
C ARG A 82 2.08 -26.14 -5.62
N SER A 83 2.96 -25.47 -4.90
CA SER A 83 3.43 -25.83 -3.55
C SER A 83 2.93 -24.84 -2.49
N GLY A 84 2.24 -23.79 -2.89
CA GLY A 84 1.83 -22.68 -2.03
C GLY A 84 2.98 -21.75 -1.63
N ARG A 85 4.22 -22.06 -1.99
CA ARG A 85 5.38 -21.25 -1.60
C ARG A 85 5.27 -19.82 -2.13
N TYR A 86 4.99 -19.66 -3.42
CA TYR A 86 4.84 -18.35 -4.04
C TYR A 86 3.73 -17.52 -3.36
N LYS A 87 2.58 -18.13 -3.12
CA LYS A 87 1.45 -17.49 -2.44
C LYS A 87 1.82 -16.96 -1.05
N ARG A 88 2.61 -17.71 -0.28
CA ARG A 88 3.03 -17.33 1.09
C ARG A 88 4.26 -16.43 1.15
N SER A 89 4.86 -16.11 0.02
CA SER A 89 6.08 -15.28 -0.07
C SER A 89 5.80 -13.81 -0.38
N TRP A 90 4.56 -13.38 -0.32
CA TRP A 90 4.21 -11.96 -0.38
C TRP A 90 4.45 -11.30 0.98
N PHE A 91 5.04 -10.12 0.95
CA PHE A 91 5.34 -9.35 2.16
C PHE A 91 5.34 -7.85 1.87
N LEU A 92 5.31 -7.07 2.94
CA LEU A 92 5.29 -5.61 2.88
C LEU A 92 6.65 -5.05 3.28
N MET A 93 7.03 -3.94 2.66
CA MET A 93 8.26 -3.20 2.99
C MET A 93 7.94 -1.72 3.19
N HIS A 94 8.68 -1.11 4.10
CA HIS A 94 8.82 0.35 4.22
C HIS A 94 10.30 0.71 4.07
N GLY A 95 10.63 1.45 3.01
CA GLY A 95 12.03 1.63 2.61
C GLY A 95 12.67 0.28 2.22
N THR A 96 13.69 -0.13 2.96
CA THR A 96 14.40 -1.41 2.76
C THR A 96 14.05 -2.48 3.79
N GLN A 97 13.17 -2.19 4.74
CA GLN A 97 12.82 -3.10 5.82
C GLN A 97 11.48 -3.78 5.55
N GLU A 98 11.42 -5.08 5.80
CA GLU A 98 10.16 -5.82 5.89
C GLU A 98 9.39 -5.37 7.13
N ILE A 99 8.08 -5.17 6.98
CA ILE A 99 7.20 -4.73 8.08
C ILE A 99 5.91 -5.53 8.11
N GLY A 100 5.35 -5.69 9.30
CA GLY A 100 4.01 -6.19 9.51
C GLY A 100 2.93 -5.14 9.22
N LEU A 101 1.68 -5.61 9.03
CA LEU A 101 0.53 -4.70 8.84
C LEU A 101 0.34 -3.74 10.02
N ASP A 102 0.69 -4.18 11.23
CA ASP A 102 0.55 -3.36 12.44
C ASP A 102 1.67 -2.33 12.61
N GLU A 103 2.76 -2.50 11.87
CA GLU A 103 3.94 -1.64 11.92
C GLU A 103 3.95 -0.55 10.85
N ILE A 104 2.89 -0.45 10.02
CA ILE A 104 2.80 0.55 8.96
C ILE A 104 2.78 1.96 9.57
N PRO A 105 3.80 2.80 9.30
CA PRO A 105 3.83 4.17 9.81
C PRO A 105 2.76 5.04 9.12
N ALA A 106 2.33 6.08 9.80
CA ALA A 106 1.40 7.05 9.21
C ALA A 106 2.01 7.74 7.99
N SER A 107 1.24 7.88 6.91
CA SER A 107 1.65 8.49 5.63
C SER A 107 2.85 7.82 4.95
N ALA A 108 3.14 6.57 5.28
CA ALA A 108 4.26 5.84 4.68
C ALA A 108 3.97 5.46 3.23
N THR A 109 5.04 5.34 2.45
CA THR A 109 5.02 4.61 1.18
C THR A 109 5.31 3.15 1.46
N ILE A 110 4.37 2.27 1.09
CA ILE A 110 4.45 0.84 1.32
C ILE A 110 4.69 0.12 0.00
N ILE A 111 5.56 -0.86 0.03
CA ILE A 111 5.90 -1.71 -1.11
C ILE A 111 5.41 -3.12 -0.82
N LEU A 112 4.53 -3.64 -1.66
CA LEU A 112 4.13 -5.05 -1.65
C LEU A 112 4.91 -5.79 -2.74
N THR A 113 5.61 -6.83 -2.38
CA THR A 113 6.43 -7.61 -3.31
C THR A 113 6.52 -9.07 -2.88
N ASN A 114 7.20 -9.89 -3.69
CA ASN A 114 7.37 -11.32 -3.46
C ASN A 114 8.85 -11.70 -3.62
N ASP A 115 9.43 -12.36 -2.64
CA ASP A 115 10.87 -12.68 -2.55
C ASP A 115 11.32 -13.83 -3.46
N GLN A 116 10.39 -14.53 -4.12
CA GLN A 116 10.77 -15.69 -4.91
C GLN A 116 11.59 -15.27 -6.15
N PRO A 117 12.76 -15.85 -6.40
CA PRO A 117 13.65 -15.46 -7.52
C PRO A 117 13.01 -15.58 -8.91
N TYR A 118 11.94 -16.37 -9.02
CA TYR A 118 11.16 -16.55 -10.23
C TYR A 118 9.90 -15.65 -10.32
N SER A 119 9.70 -14.76 -9.35
CA SER A 119 8.55 -13.88 -9.25
C SER A 119 8.31 -13.08 -10.53
N ARG A 120 9.38 -12.48 -11.08
CA ARG A 120 9.30 -11.74 -12.35
C ARG A 120 8.86 -12.64 -13.51
N LYS A 121 9.28 -13.92 -13.57
CA LYS A 121 8.89 -14.84 -14.63
C LYS A 121 7.41 -15.17 -14.59
N ILE A 122 6.86 -15.38 -13.40
CA ILE A 122 5.42 -15.60 -13.20
C ILE A 122 4.66 -14.33 -13.61
N ASN A 123 5.08 -13.16 -13.12
CA ASN A 123 4.39 -11.91 -13.41
C ASN A 123 4.34 -11.56 -14.90
N VAL A 124 5.39 -11.86 -15.66
CA VAL A 124 5.43 -11.59 -17.12
C VAL A 124 4.92 -12.75 -17.99
N GLY A 125 4.46 -13.85 -17.40
CA GLY A 125 3.98 -15.03 -18.14
C GLY A 125 5.08 -15.67 -19.00
N ALA A 126 6.26 -15.88 -18.43
CA ALA A 126 7.38 -16.47 -19.17
C ALA A 126 7.11 -17.95 -19.53
N LYS A 127 7.62 -18.41 -20.70
CA LYS A 127 7.54 -19.81 -21.10
C LYS A 127 8.06 -20.77 -20.03
N GLY A 128 7.35 -21.87 -19.80
CA GLY A 128 7.64 -22.85 -18.75
C GLY A 128 7.00 -22.52 -17.40
N PHE A 129 6.16 -21.47 -17.38
CA PHE A 129 5.34 -21.09 -16.23
C PHE A 129 3.84 -21.07 -16.57
N GLU A 130 3.46 -21.44 -17.80
CA GLU A 130 2.07 -21.55 -18.27
C GLU A 130 1.28 -22.60 -17.45
N GLU A 131 1.94 -23.63 -16.96
CA GLU A 131 1.36 -24.69 -16.14
C GLU A 131 0.81 -24.20 -14.79
N TYR A 132 1.18 -22.98 -14.36
CA TYR A 132 0.65 -22.40 -13.13
C TYR A 132 -0.79 -21.89 -13.27
N MET A 133 -1.37 -21.94 -14.48
CA MET A 133 -2.77 -21.61 -14.80
C MET A 133 -3.24 -20.25 -14.27
N VAL A 134 -2.31 -19.32 -14.05
CA VAL A 134 -2.61 -17.97 -13.55
C VAL A 134 -2.29 -16.97 -14.66
N PRO A 135 -3.20 -16.05 -14.97
CA PRO A 135 -2.89 -14.97 -15.90
C PRO A 135 -1.65 -14.20 -15.47
N SER A 136 -0.81 -13.80 -16.42
CA SER A 136 0.33 -12.93 -16.16
C SER A 136 -0.13 -11.57 -15.61
N GLY A 137 0.79 -10.82 -14.99
CA GLY A 137 0.48 -9.47 -14.49
C GLY A 137 -0.24 -9.47 -13.15
N ILE A 138 0.18 -10.31 -12.20
CA ILE A 138 -0.42 -10.35 -10.85
C ILE A 138 -0.37 -8.96 -10.21
N VAL A 139 0.81 -8.33 -10.18
CA VAL A 139 0.98 -7.01 -9.56
C VAL A 139 0.16 -5.93 -10.27
N GLU A 140 0.06 -6.00 -11.59
CA GLU A 140 -0.75 -5.09 -12.41
C GLU A 140 -2.25 -5.24 -12.11
N ARG A 141 -2.75 -6.47 -11.93
CA ARG A 141 -4.15 -6.72 -11.56
C ARG A 141 -4.43 -6.23 -10.14
N VAL A 142 -3.56 -6.53 -9.19
CA VAL A 142 -3.70 -6.02 -7.81
C VAL A 142 -3.70 -4.49 -7.80
N ARG A 143 -2.80 -3.85 -8.57
CA ARG A 143 -2.82 -2.39 -8.75
C ARG A 143 -4.16 -1.89 -9.25
N GLN A 144 -4.74 -2.56 -10.24
CA GLN A 144 -6.05 -2.16 -10.80
C GLN A 144 -7.14 -2.25 -9.73
N LYS A 145 -7.25 -3.38 -9.02
CA LYS A 145 -8.20 -3.58 -7.92
C LYS A 145 -8.04 -2.53 -6.81
N VAL A 146 -6.81 -2.22 -6.44
CA VAL A 146 -6.52 -1.16 -5.46
C VAL A 146 -6.97 0.21 -5.97
N ARG A 147 -6.71 0.53 -7.23
CA ARG A 147 -7.13 1.82 -7.81
C ARG A 147 -8.65 1.95 -7.91
N GLU A 148 -9.34 0.88 -8.26
CA GLU A 148 -10.81 0.86 -8.33
C GLU A 148 -11.44 1.11 -6.94
N ARG A 149 -10.88 0.50 -5.90
CA ARG A 149 -11.46 0.59 -4.56
C ARG A 149 -10.95 1.75 -3.73
N TYR A 150 -9.67 2.11 -3.84
CA TYR A 150 -8.98 3.07 -2.99
C TYR A 150 -8.29 4.21 -3.74
N GLY A 151 -8.57 4.38 -5.02
CA GLY A 151 -7.89 5.37 -5.86
C GLY A 151 -8.10 6.83 -5.43
N SER A 152 -9.12 7.12 -4.61
CA SER A 152 -9.33 8.43 -3.99
C SER A 152 -8.37 8.71 -2.83
N VAL A 153 -7.86 7.67 -2.15
CA VAL A 153 -7.03 7.81 -0.93
C VAL A 153 -5.58 7.38 -1.13
N VAL A 154 -5.30 6.56 -2.16
CA VAL A 154 -3.97 6.03 -2.43
C VAL A 154 -3.59 6.11 -3.91
N THR A 155 -2.32 6.35 -4.17
CA THR A 155 -1.71 6.15 -5.49
C THR A 155 -1.03 4.79 -5.50
N ALA A 156 -1.31 3.98 -6.53
CA ALA A 156 -0.73 2.65 -6.70
C ALA A 156 0.04 2.59 -8.03
N SER A 157 1.32 2.23 -7.98
CA SER A 157 2.19 2.07 -9.15
C SER A 157 2.95 0.76 -9.12
N VAL A 158 3.26 0.21 -10.30
CA VAL A 158 4.08 -0.99 -10.43
C VAL A 158 5.52 -0.59 -10.70
N GLN A 159 6.45 -1.16 -9.96
CA GLN A 159 7.88 -0.97 -10.14
C GLN A 159 8.60 -2.32 -10.12
N TYR A 160 9.82 -2.35 -10.63
CA TYR A 160 10.71 -3.50 -10.50
C TYR A 160 11.84 -3.10 -9.56
N ILE A 161 11.91 -3.73 -8.40
CA ILE A 161 12.87 -3.42 -7.34
C ILE A 161 13.95 -4.49 -7.23
N GLN A 162 15.07 -4.16 -6.61
CA GLN A 162 16.12 -5.08 -6.20
C GLN A 162 16.16 -5.12 -4.67
N PHE A 163 16.37 -6.29 -4.09
CA PHE A 163 16.57 -6.41 -2.65
C PHE A 163 18.05 -6.20 -2.32
N PRO A 164 18.39 -5.31 -1.39
CA PRO A 164 19.73 -5.19 -0.89
C PRO A 164 20.22 -6.52 -0.27
N GLY A 165 21.33 -7.06 -0.75
CA GLY A 165 21.90 -8.27 -0.20
C GLY A 165 21.27 -9.60 -0.63
N ASP A 166 20.28 -9.59 -1.54
CA ASP A 166 19.60 -10.81 -2.03
C ASP A 166 20.58 -11.83 -2.68
N GLY A 167 21.71 -11.38 -3.21
CA GLY A 167 22.70 -12.24 -3.83
C GLY A 167 22.25 -12.96 -5.11
N HIS A 168 20.98 -12.88 -5.47
CA HIS A 168 20.43 -13.50 -6.66
C HIS A 168 20.78 -12.71 -7.91
N VAL A 169 21.54 -13.35 -8.81
CA VAL A 169 21.96 -12.76 -10.08
C VAL A 169 21.48 -13.59 -11.26
N LEU A 170 21.34 -12.96 -12.41
CA LEU A 170 21.01 -13.65 -13.65
C LEU A 170 22.15 -14.54 -14.07
N THR A 171 21.92 -15.84 -14.18
CA THR A 171 22.89 -16.84 -14.64
C THR A 171 23.11 -16.79 -16.16
N LYS A 172 22.15 -16.25 -16.90
CA LYS A 172 22.18 -16.10 -18.36
C LYS A 172 21.60 -14.76 -18.77
N SER A 173 22.18 -14.14 -19.81
CA SER A 173 21.59 -12.94 -20.42
C SER A 173 20.30 -13.28 -21.14
N LEU A 174 19.26 -12.49 -20.92
CA LEU A 174 17.96 -12.65 -21.55
C LEU A 174 17.79 -11.64 -22.69
N ARG A 175 17.36 -12.12 -23.85
CA ARG A 175 17.03 -11.26 -24.99
C ARG A 175 15.56 -10.89 -24.96
N SER A 176 15.25 -9.65 -25.25
CA SER A 176 13.87 -9.25 -25.46
C SER A 176 13.30 -9.87 -26.74
N LYS A 177 12.00 -10.16 -26.78
CA LYS A 177 11.29 -10.43 -28.04
C LYS A 177 10.78 -9.11 -28.62
N ARG A 178 11.01 -8.88 -29.92
CA ARG A 178 10.32 -7.83 -30.65
C ARG A 178 8.89 -8.26 -30.96
N SER A 179 7.99 -7.28 -31.15
CA SER A 179 6.58 -7.53 -31.50
C SER A 179 6.39 -8.36 -32.76
N ASN A 180 7.36 -8.34 -33.69
CA ASN A 180 7.37 -9.13 -34.92
C ASN A 180 7.97 -10.53 -34.78
N GLY A 181 8.12 -11.04 -33.56
CA GLY A 181 8.69 -12.38 -33.30
C GLY A 181 10.22 -12.50 -33.42
N ARG A 182 10.91 -11.49 -33.95
CA ARG A 182 12.37 -11.49 -34.09
C ARG A 182 13.05 -11.34 -32.73
N ARG A 183 14.27 -11.89 -32.61
CA ARG A 183 15.10 -11.71 -31.41
C ARG A 183 15.47 -10.24 -31.26
N GLY A 184 15.09 -9.65 -30.13
CA GLY A 184 15.50 -8.29 -29.76
C GLY A 184 16.92 -8.25 -29.19
N GLY A 185 17.39 -7.02 -28.89
CA GLY A 185 18.65 -6.82 -28.20
C GLY A 185 18.60 -7.23 -26.73
N PHE A 186 19.75 -7.22 -26.07
CA PHE A 186 19.84 -7.35 -24.63
C PHE A 186 19.39 -6.02 -23.97
N ARG A 187 18.61 -6.12 -22.91
CA ARG A 187 18.31 -4.99 -22.06
C ARG A 187 19.39 -4.90 -20.98
N SER A 188 19.71 -3.70 -20.54
CA SER A 188 20.73 -3.50 -19.49
C SER A 188 20.40 -4.24 -18.19
N ASP A 189 19.10 -4.38 -17.88
CA ASP A 189 18.59 -5.07 -16.69
C ASP A 189 18.46 -6.59 -16.83
N SER A 190 18.93 -7.17 -17.95
CA SER A 190 18.76 -8.60 -18.26
C SER A 190 20.05 -9.29 -18.72
N MET A 191 21.19 -8.73 -18.37
CA MET A 191 22.50 -9.32 -18.65
C MET A 191 22.93 -10.31 -17.55
N LYS A 192 23.73 -11.32 -17.93
CA LYS A 192 24.35 -12.25 -16.97
C LYS A 192 25.12 -11.46 -15.92
N GLY A 193 24.99 -11.84 -14.66
CA GLY A 193 25.64 -11.18 -13.52
C GLY A 193 24.87 -10.00 -12.95
N MET A 194 23.80 -9.52 -13.63
CA MET A 194 22.94 -8.47 -13.10
C MET A 194 22.04 -9.03 -12.01
N ALA A 195 21.80 -8.23 -10.97
CA ALA A 195 20.87 -8.57 -9.91
C ALA A 195 19.45 -8.81 -10.46
N ILE A 196 18.75 -9.79 -9.91
CA ILE A 196 17.36 -10.07 -10.26
C ILE A 196 16.50 -8.91 -9.77
N THR A 197 15.51 -8.54 -10.57
CA THR A 197 14.49 -7.55 -10.17
C THR A 197 13.15 -8.24 -9.91
N TYR A 198 12.45 -7.75 -8.92
CA TYR A 198 11.18 -8.28 -8.43
C TYR A 198 10.04 -7.31 -8.75
N PRO A 199 8.90 -7.80 -9.26
CA PRO A 199 7.74 -6.96 -9.46
C PRO A 199 7.18 -6.53 -8.10
N ALA A 200 6.91 -5.25 -7.95
CA ALA A 200 6.44 -4.66 -6.72
C ALA A 200 5.30 -3.68 -6.96
N LEU A 201 4.35 -3.65 -6.06
CA LEU A 201 3.30 -2.65 -5.98
C LEU A 201 3.70 -1.59 -4.95
N VAL A 202 3.87 -0.37 -5.40
CA VAL A 202 4.16 0.78 -4.53
C VAL A 202 2.88 1.53 -4.25
N LEU A 203 2.55 1.64 -2.97
CA LEU A 203 1.35 2.29 -2.43
C LEU A 203 1.78 3.56 -1.70
N THR A 204 1.24 4.70 -2.11
CA THR A 204 1.52 6.01 -1.47
C THR A 204 0.21 6.69 -1.15
N GLN A 205 0.03 7.14 0.08
CA GLN A 205 -1.16 7.86 0.48
C GLN A 205 -1.24 9.20 -0.25
N ARG A 206 -2.43 9.54 -0.74
CA ARG A 206 -2.73 10.88 -1.25
C ARG A 206 -3.00 11.80 -0.06
N VAL A 207 -2.31 12.92 -0.04
CA VAL A 207 -2.47 13.97 0.97
C VAL A 207 -3.62 14.90 0.57
#